data_4bdeeb300bf2c682d9d586ebff0c7e84
#
_entry.id   4bdeeb300bf2c682d9d586ebff0c7e84
#
_cell.length_a   1.000
_cell.length_b   1.000
_cell.length_c   1.000
_cell.angle_alpha   90.00
_cell.angle_beta   90.00
_cell.angle_gamma   90.00
#
_symmetry.space_group_name_H-M   'P 1'
#
loop_
_entity.id
_entity.type
_entity.pdbx_description
1 polymer ?
#
loop_
_entity_poly.entity_id
_entity_poly.type
_entity_poly.pdbx_seq_one_letter_code
_entity_poly.pdbx_strand_id
1 'polypeptide(L)'
;MQDAREIVRGAKLYFCSQTEIQERYEVTMNQIYLEMNHIKKTFGKLEVLKDISLSVHKGEVVSVIGPSGSGKSTLLRCATMLEKMDGGELSFLGEKAAWEENGKCVYANKKQLKEIRKNFGLVFQNFNLFPHYTVMKNIIDAPVCVDGVSKEEAKERAWKLLKQLGLSDKADAYPYQLSGGQQQRVSIARALALQPKVLFFDEPTSARDPEWTGEVLRVIRQLADEHMTMVIVTHEMQFAKELSDRVIFMEKGLVCQEGTPEEVFGNPNARVKEFIGRVMQV
;
A
#
# COMPACT_ATOMS: atom_id res chain seq x y z
N MET A 1 -5.62 -30.38 55.11
CA MET A 1 -5.41 -28.92 54.89
C MET A 1 -3.98 -28.65 54.36
N GLN A 2 -3.61 -29.32 53.30
CA GLN A 2 -2.26 -29.18 52.73
C GLN A 2 -2.23 -29.16 51.18
N ASP A 3 -3.34 -28.90 50.51
CA ASP A 3 -3.45 -28.99 49.01
C ASP A 3 -3.90 -27.72 48.32
N ALA A 4 -3.97 -26.58 49.00
CA ALA A 4 -4.39 -25.32 48.39
C ALA A 4 -3.24 -24.34 48.04
N ARG A 5 -1.97 -24.72 48.32
CA ARG A 5 -0.79 -23.80 48.14
C ARG A 5 0.09 -24.15 46.95
N GLU A 6 -0.12 -25.27 46.25
CA GLU A 6 0.71 -25.62 45.09
C GLU A 6 0.10 -25.26 43.74
N ILE A 7 -1.18 -24.92 43.66
CA ILE A 7 -1.86 -24.51 42.41
C ILE A 7 -1.57 -23.04 42.02
N VAL A 8 -1.03 -22.24 42.94
CA VAL A 8 -0.77 -20.79 42.72
C VAL A 8 0.62 -20.50 42.13
N ARG A 9 1.48 -21.51 41.95
CA ARG A 9 2.85 -21.33 41.39
C ARG A 9 3.00 -21.44 39.88
N GLY A 10 1.94 -21.79 39.15
CA GLY A 10 1.99 -22.04 37.68
C GLY A 10 1.39 -20.98 36.78
N ALA A 11 0.65 -20.01 37.30
CA ALA A 11 0.00 -18.97 36.53
C ALA A 11 0.55 -17.60 36.92
N LYS A 12 1.74 -17.22 36.43
CA LYS A 12 2.06 -15.81 36.20
C LYS A 12 1.19 -15.32 35.07
N LEU A 13 -0.08 -15.08 35.36
CA LEU A 13 -0.91 -14.20 34.56
C LEU A 13 -0.24 -12.84 34.60
N TYR A 14 0.43 -12.48 33.52
CA TYR A 14 0.83 -11.11 33.24
C TYR A 14 -0.46 -10.29 33.12
N PHE A 15 -0.92 -9.72 34.24
CA PHE A 15 -1.80 -8.57 34.22
C PHE A 15 -0.97 -7.41 33.66
N CYS A 16 -0.93 -7.30 32.32
CA CYS A 16 -0.48 -6.08 31.67
C CYS A 16 -1.47 -5.00 32.10
N SER A 17 -1.01 -3.94 32.73
CA SER A 17 -1.88 -2.82 33.11
C SER A 17 -2.51 -2.23 31.83
N GLN A 18 -3.70 -1.66 31.94
CA GLN A 18 -4.31 -0.96 30.79
C GLN A 18 -3.36 0.09 30.22
N THR A 19 -2.54 0.72 31.04
CA THR A 19 -1.49 1.67 30.64
C THR A 19 -0.39 1.01 29.80
N GLU A 20 0.10 -0.18 30.19
CA GLU A 20 1.11 -0.91 29.41
C GLU A 20 0.54 -1.46 28.09
N ILE A 21 -0.74 -1.81 28.06
CA ILE A 21 -1.45 -2.19 26.82
C ILE A 21 -1.59 -0.96 25.94
N GLN A 22 -1.97 0.19 26.49
CA GLN A 22 -2.13 1.45 25.78
C GLN A 22 -0.78 1.94 25.24
N GLU A 23 0.27 1.95 26.08
CA GLU A 23 1.63 2.30 25.66
C GLU A 23 2.17 1.37 24.55
N ARG A 24 1.95 0.05 24.67
CA ARG A 24 2.30 -0.91 23.60
C ARG A 24 1.49 -0.68 22.34
N TYR A 25 0.22 -0.32 22.46
CA TYR A 25 -0.65 0.00 21.33
C TYR A 25 -0.17 1.28 20.62
N GLU A 26 0.13 2.34 21.39
CA GLU A 26 0.65 3.61 20.87
C GLU A 26 2.05 3.45 20.23
N VAL A 27 2.96 2.70 20.86
CA VAL A 27 4.28 2.38 20.28
C VAL A 27 4.14 1.54 19.00
N THR A 28 3.17 0.62 18.96
CA THR A 28 2.94 -0.24 17.78
C THR A 28 2.30 0.54 16.63
N MET A 29 1.41 1.48 16.94
CA MET A 29 0.78 2.37 15.95
C MET A 29 1.72 3.47 15.45
N ASN A 30 2.75 3.82 16.22
CA ASN A 30 3.74 4.83 15.83
C ASN A 30 4.93 4.27 15.04
N GLN A 31 4.89 2.98 14.67
CA GLN A 31 5.94 2.36 13.87
C GLN A 31 5.87 2.81 12.41
N ILE A 32 6.92 3.47 11.94
CA ILE A 32 7.04 3.88 10.53
C ILE A 32 7.36 2.65 9.67
N TYR A 33 6.52 2.41 8.66
CA TYR A 33 6.68 1.31 7.71
C TYR A 33 7.32 1.76 6.40
N LEU A 34 7.03 2.99 5.96
CA LEU A 34 7.65 3.63 4.82
C LEU A 34 8.10 5.03 5.22
N GLU A 35 9.32 5.38 4.87
CA GLU A 35 9.84 6.73 5.01
C GLU A 35 10.54 7.17 3.74
N MET A 36 10.13 8.30 3.23
CA MET A 36 10.65 8.96 2.04
C MET A 36 11.03 10.40 2.42
N ASN A 37 12.29 10.77 2.26
CA ASN A 37 12.79 12.10 2.63
C ASN A 37 13.46 12.77 1.43
N HIS A 38 12.98 13.97 1.08
CA HIS A 38 13.56 14.82 0.04
C HIS A 38 13.68 14.15 -1.33
N ILE A 39 12.68 13.34 -1.70
CA ILE A 39 12.68 12.57 -2.95
C ILE A 39 12.65 13.51 -4.16
N LYS A 40 13.62 13.29 -5.06
CA LYS A 40 13.76 14.02 -6.33
C LYS A 40 13.75 13.05 -7.50
N LYS A 41 13.09 13.44 -8.59
CA LYS A 41 13.09 12.67 -9.83
C LYS A 41 12.93 13.57 -11.05
N THR A 42 13.81 13.37 -12.01
CA THR A 42 13.85 14.10 -13.29
C THR A 42 13.84 13.11 -14.47
N PHE A 43 13.11 13.41 -15.51
CA PHE A 43 13.13 12.69 -16.78
C PHE A 43 13.62 13.66 -17.87
N GLY A 44 14.87 13.49 -18.30
CA GLY A 44 15.53 14.43 -19.21
C GLY A 44 15.62 15.84 -18.61
N LYS A 45 14.85 16.78 -19.12
CA LYS A 45 14.78 18.16 -18.59
C LYS A 45 13.56 18.41 -17.68
N LEU A 46 12.67 17.43 -17.56
CA LEU A 46 11.44 17.57 -16.80
C LEU A 46 11.64 17.09 -15.37
N GLU A 47 11.62 18.01 -14.42
CA GLU A 47 11.64 17.76 -12.99
C GLU A 47 10.22 17.36 -12.52
N VAL A 48 10.02 16.05 -12.28
CA VAL A 48 8.72 15.47 -11.95
C VAL A 48 8.47 15.42 -10.45
N LEU A 49 9.49 15.07 -9.66
CA LEU A 49 9.47 15.19 -8.21
C LEU A 49 10.60 16.13 -7.81
N LYS A 50 10.25 17.17 -7.05
CA LYS A 50 11.20 18.25 -6.74
C LYS A 50 11.79 18.12 -5.35
N ASP A 51 10.94 17.86 -4.37
CA ASP A 51 11.29 17.69 -2.97
C ASP A 51 10.07 17.10 -2.24
N ILE A 52 9.93 15.77 -2.25
CA ILE A 52 8.80 15.09 -1.63
C ILE A 52 9.28 14.34 -0.40
N SER A 53 8.68 14.67 0.74
CA SER A 53 8.87 13.90 1.98
C SER A 53 7.52 13.37 2.45
N LEU A 54 7.47 12.11 2.84
CA LEU A 54 6.32 11.49 3.47
C LEU A 54 6.76 10.27 4.31
N SER A 55 6.03 10.01 5.37
CA SER A 55 6.13 8.78 6.15
C SER A 55 4.78 8.06 6.14
N VAL A 56 4.77 6.75 6.33
CA VAL A 56 3.54 5.97 6.49
C VAL A 56 3.70 5.06 7.69
N HIS A 57 2.75 5.15 8.60
CA HIS A 57 2.77 4.38 9.84
C HIS A 57 2.06 3.03 9.66
N LYS A 58 2.34 2.12 10.56
CA LYS A 58 1.68 0.80 10.59
C LYS A 58 0.17 0.95 10.70
N GLY A 59 -0.58 0.27 9.83
CA GLY A 59 -2.03 0.30 9.78
C GLY A 59 -2.63 1.57 9.18
N GLU A 60 -1.80 2.54 8.78
CA GLU A 60 -2.25 3.81 8.21
C GLU A 60 -2.63 3.65 6.74
N VAL A 61 -3.73 4.29 6.35
CA VAL A 61 -4.17 4.44 4.96
C VAL A 61 -3.90 5.87 4.50
N VAL A 62 -2.93 6.03 3.60
CA VAL A 62 -2.56 7.33 3.03
C VAL A 62 -3.05 7.41 1.59
N SER A 63 -3.93 8.38 1.29
CA SER A 63 -4.30 8.67 -0.10
C SER A 63 -3.49 9.83 -0.68
N VAL A 64 -2.95 9.62 -1.88
CA VAL A 64 -2.26 10.65 -2.65
C VAL A 64 -3.16 11.09 -3.80
N ILE A 65 -3.60 12.34 -3.74
CA ILE A 65 -4.52 12.95 -4.71
C ILE A 65 -3.87 14.14 -5.44
N GLY A 66 -4.49 14.62 -6.50
CA GLY A 66 -4.03 15.78 -7.26
C GLY A 66 -4.21 15.62 -8.77
N PRO A 67 -3.97 16.68 -9.56
CA PRO A 67 -4.17 16.65 -11.00
C PRO A 67 -3.29 15.62 -11.72
N SER A 68 -3.70 15.21 -12.92
CA SER A 68 -2.88 14.36 -13.80
C SER A 68 -1.54 15.07 -14.08
N GLY A 69 -0.44 14.29 -14.11
CA GLY A 69 0.90 14.83 -14.30
C GLY A 69 1.52 15.49 -13.07
N SER A 70 0.90 15.46 -11.87
CA SER A 70 1.49 16.02 -10.66
C SER A 70 2.65 15.21 -10.06
N GLY A 71 2.92 14.00 -10.57
CA GLY A 71 4.01 13.14 -10.11
C GLY A 71 3.59 11.96 -9.21
N LYS A 72 2.28 11.77 -8.91
CA LYS A 72 1.78 10.74 -7.99
C LYS A 72 2.26 9.31 -8.32
N SER A 73 2.01 8.85 -9.55
CA SER A 73 2.46 7.51 -9.97
C SER A 73 3.99 7.41 -10.03
N THR A 74 4.70 8.51 -10.32
CA THR A 74 6.16 8.55 -10.25
C THR A 74 6.65 8.40 -8.82
N LEU A 75 6.01 9.07 -7.85
CA LEU A 75 6.32 8.94 -6.43
C LEU A 75 6.13 7.48 -5.97
N LEU A 76 5.00 6.87 -6.33
CA LEU A 76 4.69 5.48 -6.00
C LEU A 76 5.70 4.51 -6.66
N ARG A 77 6.11 4.75 -7.91
CA ARG A 77 7.15 3.96 -8.58
C ARG A 77 8.53 4.13 -7.95
N CYS A 78 8.87 5.32 -7.44
CA CYS A 78 10.09 5.54 -6.65
C CYS A 78 10.00 4.78 -5.32
N ALA A 79 8.88 4.87 -4.59
CA ALA A 79 8.66 4.12 -3.35
C ALA A 79 8.82 2.61 -3.55
N THR A 80 8.27 2.06 -4.63
CA THR A 80 8.35 0.62 -4.95
C THR A 80 9.64 0.22 -5.69
N MET A 81 10.59 1.13 -5.86
CA MET A 81 11.86 0.92 -6.57
C MET A 81 11.68 0.39 -8.00
N LEU A 82 10.54 0.66 -8.64
CA LEU A 82 10.33 0.47 -10.09
C LEU A 82 10.99 1.58 -10.90
N GLU A 83 11.09 2.76 -10.30
CA GLU A 83 11.83 3.90 -10.85
C GLU A 83 12.90 4.32 -9.85
N LYS A 84 14.11 4.62 -10.34
CA LYS A 84 15.19 5.12 -9.47
C LYS A 84 14.99 6.61 -9.19
N MET A 85 15.07 6.98 -7.91
CA MET A 85 15.16 8.40 -7.52
C MET A 85 16.51 8.98 -7.94
N ASP A 86 16.52 10.29 -8.12
CA ASP A 86 17.76 11.03 -8.43
C ASP A 86 18.38 11.67 -7.16
N GLY A 87 17.58 11.82 -6.09
CA GLY A 87 18.01 12.32 -4.78
C GLY A 87 17.03 11.95 -3.68
N GLY A 88 17.45 12.14 -2.43
CA GLY A 88 16.67 11.84 -1.23
C GLY A 88 16.97 10.49 -0.61
N GLU A 89 16.16 10.11 0.38
CA GLU A 89 16.28 8.85 1.13
C GLU A 89 14.97 8.05 1.10
N LEU A 90 15.10 6.73 0.99
CA LEU A 90 13.99 5.78 1.05
C LEU A 90 14.31 4.68 2.05
N SER A 91 13.43 4.46 3.00
CA SER A 91 13.54 3.33 3.92
C SER A 91 12.21 2.60 4.13
N PHE A 92 12.29 1.30 4.42
CA PHE A 92 11.17 0.45 4.82
C PHE A 92 11.49 -0.20 6.16
N LEU A 93 10.60 -0.04 7.13
CA LEU A 93 10.76 -0.61 8.49
C LEU A 93 12.11 -0.24 9.12
N GLY A 94 12.62 0.96 8.83
CA GLY A 94 13.92 1.44 9.27
C GLY A 94 15.12 0.96 8.45
N GLU A 95 14.94 0.05 7.48
CA GLU A 95 16.00 -0.39 6.58
C GLU A 95 16.12 0.54 5.37
N LYS A 96 17.30 1.15 5.18
CA LYS A 96 17.57 2.05 4.05
C LYS A 96 17.65 1.27 2.73
N ALA A 97 16.76 1.59 1.79
CA ALA A 97 16.77 1.10 0.42
C ALA A 97 17.62 1.98 -0.50
N ALA A 98 17.56 3.30 -0.28
CA ALA A 98 18.35 4.28 -1.02
C ALA A 98 18.62 5.52 -0.15
N TRP A 99 19.75 6.20 -0.41
CA TRP A 99 20.17 7.43 0.28
C TRP A 99 21.04 8.30 -0.60
N GLU A 100 21.24 9.54 -0.20
CA GLU A 100 22.15 10.44 -0.88
C GLU A 100 23.57 10.33 -0.31
N GLU A 101 24.55 10.11 -1.17
CA GLU A 101 25.97 10.07 -0.84
C GLU A 101 26.76 10.83 -1.89
N ASN A 102 27.53 11.85 -1.44
CA ASN A 102 28.32 12.72 -2.31
C ASN A 102 27.51 13.35 -3.47
N GLY A 103 26.26 13.76 -3.20
CA GLY A 103 25.35 14.38 -4.19
C GLY A 103 24.80 13.41 -5.22
N LYS A 104 24.86 12.09 -4.96
CA LYS A 104 24.28 11.05 -5.81
C LYS A 104 23.39 10.12 -5.00
N CYS A 105 22.28 9.72 -5.58
CA CYS A 105 21.43 8.71 -4.98
C CYS A 105 22.06 7.31 -5.12
N VAL A 106 22.35 6.68 -4.00
CA VAL A 106 22.95 5.34 -3.89
C VAL A 106 21.87 4.39 -3.40
N TYR A 107 21.84 3.18 -3.96
CA TYR A 107 20.92 2.12 -3.56
C TYR A 107 21.67 1.02 -2.80
N ALA A 108 21.01 0.43 -1.83
CA ALA A 108 21.49 -0.74 -1.12
C ALA A 108 21.86 -1.89 -2.09
N ASN A 109 22.66 -2.83 -1.63
CA ASN A 109 23.07 -3.95 -2.47
C ASN A 109 21.87 -4.84 -2.86
N LYS A 110 22.03 -5.64 -3.93
CA LYS A 110 20.97 -6.48 -4.48
C LYS A 110 20.31 -7.41 -3.45
N LYS A 111 21.09 -7.94 -2.49
CA LYS A 111 20.59 -8.85 -1.46
C LYS A 111 19.67 -8.10 -0.48
N GLN A 112 20.11 -6.94 0.00
CA GLN A 112 19.29 -6.08 0.88
C GLN A 112 18.02 -5.60 0.17
N LEU A 113 18.13 -5.11 -1.08
CA LEU A 113 16.95 -4.70 -1.86
C LEU A 113 15.96 -5.85 -2.08
N LYS A 114 16.43 -7.09 -2.23
CA LYS A 114 15.57 -8.27 -2.34
C LYS A 114 14.75 -8.47 -1.05
N GLU A 115 15.39 -8.36 0.12
CA GLU A 115 14.68 -8.50 1.41
C GLU A 115 13.71 -7.33 1.65
N ILE A 116 14.14 -6.09 1.36
CA ILE A 116 13.27 -4.91 1.49
C ILE A 116 12.02 -5.04 0.61
N ARG A 117 12.14 -5.54 -0.63
CA ARG A 117 11.01 -5.73 -1.55
C ARG A 117 9.95 -6.72 -1.06
N LYS A 118 10.27 -7.61 -0.14
CA LYS A 118 9.28 -8.49 0.50
C LYS A 118 8.30 -7.74 1.39
N ASN A 119 8.67 -6.53 1.83
CA ASN A 119 7.84 -5.74 2.74
C ASN A 119 6.69 -5.02 2.06
N PHE A 120 6.65 -4.97 0.73
CA PHE A 120 5.56 -4.28 0.05
C PHE A 120 5.02 -5.05 -1.16
N GLY A 121 3.75 -4.79 -1.47
CA GLY A 121 3.08 -5.22 -2.68
C GLY A 121 2.64 -4.02 -3.51
N LEU A 122 2.49 -4.20 -4.81
CA LEU A 122 1.99 -3.16 -5.71
C LEU A 122 0.85 -3.70 -6.58
N VAL A 123 -0.24 -2.96 -6.57
CA VAL A 123 -1.41 -3.16 -7.41
C VAL A 123 -1.41 -2.08 -8.49
N PHE A 124 -1.30 -2.49 -9.74
CA PHE A 124 -1.21 -1.59 -10.89
C PHE A 124 -2.59 -1.18 -11.41
N GLN A 125 -2.65 -0.04 -12.07
CA GLN A 125 -3.81 0.47 -12.78
C GLN A 125 -4.33 -0.51 -13.84
N ASN A 126 -3.45 -1.12 -14.62
CA ASN A 126 -3.77 -2.03 -15.74
C ASN A 126 -3.71 -3.52 -15.35
N PHE A 127 -4.02 -3.88 -14.11
CA PHE A 127 -4.04 -5.24 -13.56
C PHE A 127 -2.69 -5.98 -13.70
N ASN A 128 -2.04 -5.92 -14.86
CA ASN A 128 -0.76 -6.55 -15.21
C ASN A 128 -0.70 -8.05 -14.88
N LEU A 129 -1.82 -8.74 -15.11
CA LEU A 129 -1.87 -10.20 -14.97
C LEU A 129 -1.11 -10.87 -16.11
N PHE A 130 -0.48 -12.01 -15.82
CA PHE A 130 0.12 -12.85 -16.86
C PHE A 130 -1.00 -13.51 -17.67
N PRO A 131 -1.19 -13.15 -18.96
CA PRO A 131 -2.37 -13.55 -19.73
C PRO A 131 -2.43 -15.05 -20.01
N HIS A 132 -1.29 -15.73 -20.02
CA HIS A 132 -1.13 -17.17 -20.24
C HIS A 132 -1.11 -17.99 -18.95
N TYR A 133 -1.31 -17.36 -17.78
CA TYR A 133 -1.45 -18.03 -16.50
C TYR A 133 -2.91 -18.02 -16.07
N THR A 134 -3.35 -19.12 -15.43
CA THR A 134 -4.63 -19.12 -14.72
C THR A 134 -4.60 -18.14 -13.54
N VAL A 135 -5.76 -17.83 -12.98
CA VAL A 135 -5.90 -17.04 -11.75
C VAL A 135 -5.04 -17.63 -10.62
N MET A 136 -5.20 -18.93 -10.36
CA MET A 136 -4.41 -19.62 -9.36
C MET A 136 -2.91 -19.44 -9.61
N LYS A 137 -2.45 -19.64 -10.85
CA LYS A 137 -1.03 -19.53 -11.17
C LYS A 137 -0.52 -18.08 -11.06
N ASN A 138 -1.32 -17.08 -11.43
CA ASN A 138 -0.98 -15.67 -11.23
C ASN A 138 -0.71 -15.33 -9.74
N ILE A 139 -1.43 -15.96 -8.81
CA ILE A 139 -1.32 -15.71 -7.39
C ILE A 139 -0.14 -16.46 -6.75
N ILE A 140 0.06 -17.74 -7.11
CA ILE A 140 1.05 -18.59 -6.43
C ILE A 140 2.47 -18.47 -6.98
N ASP A 141 2.65 -17.96 -8.19
CA ASP A 141 3.96 -17.98 -8.89
C ASP A 141 5.03 -17.22 -8.12
N ALA A 142 4.74 -16.00 -7.65
CA ALA A 142 5.70 -15.20 -6.90
C ALA A 142 6.04 -15.79 -5.51
N PRO A 143 5.09 -16.22 -4.66
CA PRO A 143 5.42 -16.92 -3.41
C PRO A 143 6.33 -18.13 -3.59
N VAL A 144 6.10 -18.93 -4.64
CA VAL A 144 6.92 -20.12 -4.91
C VAL A 144 8.29 -19.75 -5.46
N CYS A 145 8.34 -18.88 -6.48
CA CYS A 145 9.59 -18.60 -7.20
C CYS A 145 10.50 -17.57 -6.52
N VAL A 146 9.91 -16.63 -5.76
CA VAL A 146 10.66 -15.52 -5.14
C VAL A 146 10.94 -15.79 -3.67
N ASP A 147 9.92 -16.24 -2.91
CA ASP A 147 10.05 -16.48 -1.48
C ASP A 147 10.40 -17.93 -1.12
N GLY A 148 10.35 -18.86 -2.10
CA GLY A 148 10.69 -20.26 -1.90
C GLY A 148 9.64 -21.03 -1.07
N VAL A 149 8.41 -20.52 -0.99
CA VAL A 149 7.28 -21.17 -0.30
C VAL A 149 6.92 -22.44 -1.06
N SER A 150 6.55 -23.51 -0.36
CA SER A 150 6.08 -24.74 -1.02
C SER A 150 4.84 -24.46 -1.87
N LYS A 151 4.68 -25.23 -2.95
CA LYS A 151 3.54 -25.06 -3.86
C LYS A 151 2.22 -25.33 -3.16
N GLU A 152 2.20 -26.24 -2.22
CA GLU A 152 1.05 -26.62 -1.40
C GLU A 152 0.65 -25.45 -0.50
N GLU A 153 1.59 -24.87 0.23
CA GLU A 153 1.35 -23.72 1.09
C GLU A 153 0.91 -22.48 0.27
N ALA A 154 1.56 -22.21 -0.86
CA ALA A 154 1.18 -21.12 -1.75
C ALA A 154 -0.27 -21.29 -2.27
N LYS A 155 -0.69 -22.53 -2.61
CA LYS A 155 -2.07 -22.82 -3.00
C LYS A 155 -3.05 -22.60 -1.85
N GLU A 156 -2.74 -23.03 -0.63
CA GLU A 156 -3.61 -22.79 0.53
C GLU A 156 -3.83 -21.30 0.78
N ARG A 157 -2.75 -20.51 0.72
CA ARG A 157 -2.83 -19.04 0.81
C ARG A 157 -3.71 -18.46 -0.31
N ALA A 158 -3.48 -18.91 -1.55
CA ALA A 158 -4.24 -18.44 -2.70
C ALA A 158 -5.74 -18.76 -2.58
N TRP A 159 -6.11 -19.97 -2.10
CA TRP A 159 -7.51 -20.34 -1.88
C TRP A 159 -8.18 -19.46 -0.82
N LYS A 160 -7.47 -19.13 0.27
CA LYS A 160 -8.00 -18.20 1.30
C LYS A 160 -8.26 -16.82 0.69
N LEU A 161 -7.32 -16.28 -0.09
CA LEU A 161 -7.46 -14.99 -0.76
C LEU A 161 -8.58 -15.01 -1.80
N LEU A 162 -8.68 -16.05 -2.64
CA LEU A 162 -9.75 -16.19 -3.62
C LEU A 162 -11.13 -16.23 -2.96
N LYS A 163 -11.25 -16.92 -1.82
CA LYS A 163 -12.50 -16.96 -1.04
C LYS A 163 -12.84 -15.59 -0.47
N GLN A 164 -11.87 -14.91 0.14
CA GLN A 164 -12.03 -13.55 0.70
C GLN A 164 -12.46 -12.54 -0.37
N LEU A 165 -11.92 -12.65 -1.59
CA LEU A 165 -12.18 -11.76 -2.70
C LEU A 165 -13.35 -12.19 -3.60
N GLY A 166 -14.09 -13.25 -3.23
CA GLY A 166 -15.24 -13.72 -3.99
C GLY A 166 -14.90 -14.27 -5.39
N LEU A 167 -13.75 -14.97 -5.52
CA LEU A 167 -13.21 -15.48 -6.79
C LEU A 167 -12.94 -16.99 -6.75
N SER A 168 -13.52 -17.74 -5.80
CA SER A 168 -13.25 -19.18 -5.63
C SER A 168 -13.59 -19.99 -6.87
N ASP A 169 -14.63 -19.61 -7.62
CA ASP A 169 -15.07 -20.26 -8.86
C ASP A 169 -14.20 -19.91 -10.09
N LYS A 170 -13.24 -18.99 -9.94
CA LYS A 170 -12.39 -18.46 -11.00
C LYS A 170 -10.95 -18.97 -10.96
N ALA A 171 -10.60 -19.87 -10.04
CA ALA A 171 -9.21 -20.31 -9.83
C ALA A 171 -8.52 -20.81 -11.10
N ASP A 172 -9.24 -21.53 -11.96
CA ASP A 172 -8.73 -22.11 -13.21
C ASP A 172 -9.00 -21.22 -14.43
N ALA A 173 -9.69 -20.09 -14.27
CA ALA A 173 -9.96 -19.15 -15.34
C ALA A 173 -8.68 -18.40 -15.75
N TYR A 174 -8.64 -17.94 -17.00
CA TYR A 174 -7.59 -17.06 -17.53
C TYR A 174 -8.04 -15.60 -17.47
N PRO A 175 -7.12 -14.62 -17.44
CA PRO A 175 -7.46 -13.19 -17.35
C PRO A 175 -8.49 -12.72 -18.36
N TYR A 176 -8.45 -13.19 -19.61
CA TYR A 176 -9.40 -12.81 -20.65
C TYR A 176 -10.85 -13.31 -20.41
N GLN A 177 -11.04 -14.24 -19.48
CA GLN A 177 -12.35 -14.77 -19.08
C GLN A 177 -12.96 -14.01 -17.89
N LEU A 178 -12.27 -12.97 -17.40
CA LEU A 178 -12.64 -12.21 -16.21
C LEU A 178 -13.13 -10.81 -16.58
N SER A 179 -14.09 -10.28 -15.83
CA SER A 179 -14.43 -8.85 -15.88
C SER A 179 -13.24 -8.00 -15.36
N GLY A 180 -13.21 -6.70 -15.67
CA GLY A 180 -12.16 -5.81 -15.20
C GLY A 180 -12.07 -5.78 -13.66
N GLY A 181 -13.21 -5.75 -12.97
CA GLY A 181 -13.24 -5.83 -11.49
C GLY A 181 -12.70 -7.16 -10.95
N GLN A 182 -12.99 -8.29 -11.63
CA GLN A 182 -12.40 -9.58 -11.29
C GLN A 182 -10.90 -9.61 -11.52
N GLN A 183 -10.40 -9.07 -12.64
CA GLN A 183 -8.97 -8.97 -12.93
C GLN A 183 -8.26 -8.13 -11.87
N GLN A 184 -8.84 -6.99 -11.44
CA GLN A 184 -8.27 -6.17 -10.39
C GLN A 184 -8.23 -6.90 -9.05
N ARG A 185 -9.28 -7.63 -8.69
CA ARG A 185 -9.29 -8.45 -7.46
C ARG A 185 -8.25 -9.58 -7.52
N VAL A 186 -8.00 -10.18 -8.66
CA VAL A 186 -6.87 -11.14 -8.85
C VAL A 186 -5.53 -10.43 -8.68
N SER A 187 -5.36 -9.22 -9.21
CA SER A 187 -4.14 -8.42 -9.02
C SER A 187 -3.89 -8.11 -7.55
N ILE A 188 -4.94 -7.77 -6.78
CA ILE A 188 -4.87 -7.59 -5.32
C ILE A 188 -4.50 -8.91 -4.63
N ALA A 189 -5.15 -10.03 -4.98
CA ALA A 189 -4.82 -11.35 -4.44
C ALA A 189 -3.34 -11.71 -4.65
N ARG A 190 -2.82 -11.44 -5.85
CA ARG A 190 -1.41 -11.67 -6.19
C ARG A 190 -0.47 -10.85 -5.33
N ALA A 191 -0.78 -9.58 -5.09
CA ALA A 191 0.03 -8.73 -4.22
C ALA A 191 -0.02 -9.18 -2.76
N LEU A 192 -1.19 -9.57 -2.25
CA LEU A 192 -1.39 -10.06 -0.88
C LEU A 192 -0.76 -11.44 -0.63
N ALA A 193 -0.61 -12.28 -1.67
CA ALA A 193 -0.03 -13.62 -1.54
C ALA A 193 1.42 -13.61 -1.01
N LEU A 194 2.15 -12.51 -1.21
CA LEU A 194 3.49 -12.27 -0.67
C LEU A 194 3.48 -11.77 0.79
N GLN A 195 2.30 -11.59 1.40
CA GLN A 195 2.14 -11.11 2.78
C GLN A 195 2.90 -9.79 3.06
N PRO A 196 2.70 -8.76 2.22
CA PRO A 196 3.41 -7.49 2.37
C PRO A 196 3.02 -6.77 3.67
N LYS A 197 3.90 -5.89 4.14
CA LYS A 197 3.63 -4.97 5.25
C LYS A 197 2.94 -3.69 4.78
N VAL A 198 3.25 -3.25 3.55
CA VAL A 198 2.66 -2.07 2.91
C VAL A 198 2.11 -2.47 1.55
N LEU A 199 0.88 -2.06 1.23
CA LEU A 199 0.29 -2.28 -0.07
C LEU A 199 0.11 -0.95 -0.81
N PHE A 200 0.70 -0.85 -1.98
CA PHE A 200 0.58 0.30 -2.86
C PHE A 200 -0.47 0.07 -3.92
N PHE A 201 -1.28 1.11 -4.20
CA PHE A 201 -2.28 1.11 -5.26
C PHE A 201 -2.03 2.28 -6.20
N ASP A 202 -1.77 2.00 -7.48
CA ASP A 202 -1.65 3.02 -8.54
C ASP A 202 -2.97 3.09 -9.30
N GLU A 203 -3.85 4.01 -8.94
CA GLU A 203 -5.18 4.24 -9.54
C GLU A 203 -6.02 2.95 -9.70
N PRO A 204 -6.34 2.24 -8.60
CA PRO A 204 -6.96 0.92 -8.67
C PRO A 204 -8.37 0.89 -9.27
N THR A 205 -9.00 2.06 -9.43
CA THR A 205 -10.38 2.24 -9.90
C THR A 205 -10.49 2.92 -11.27
N SER A 206 -9.39 3.10 -11.98
CA SER A 206 -9.38 3.72 -13.32
C SER A 206 -10.08 2.88 -14.40
N ALA A 207 -10.60 1.72 -14.04
CA ALA A 207 -11.47 0.92 -14.89
C ALA A 207 -12.79 1.67 -15.15
N ARG A 208 -13.13 1.83 -16.41
CA ARG A 208 -14.17 2.70 -16.99
C ARG A 208 -15.61 2.36 -16.57
N ASP A 209 -15.83 1.33 -15.75
CA ASP A 209 -17.16 0.86 -15.36
C ASP A 209 -17.42 1.14 -13.87
N PRO A 210 -18.47 1.91 -13.52
CA PRO A 210 -18.82 2.23 -12.14
C PRO A 210 -19.11 1.01 -11.25
N GLU A 211 -19.67 -0.08 -11.81
CA GLU A 211 -19.95 -1.30 -11.04
C GLU A 211 -18.64 -1.95 -10.59
N TRP A 212 -17.64 -2.03 -11.47
CA TRP A 212 -16.32 -2.60 -11.14
C TRP A 212 -15.57 -1.75 -10.13
N THR A 213 -15.70 -0.43 -10.25
CA THR A 213 -15.17 0.52 -9.27
C THR A 213 -15.68 0.20 -7.87
N GLY A 214 -17.00 0.04 -7.70
CA GLY A 214 -17.61 -0.27 -6.40
C GLY A 214 -17.12 -1.59 -5.79
N GLU A 215 -16.90 -2.64 -6.61
CA GLU A 215 -16.38 -3.92 -6.15
C GLU A 215 -14.93 -3.82 -5.64
N VAL A 216 -14.07 -3.10 -6.36
CA VAL A 216 -12.66 -2.88 -5.99
C VAL A 216 -12.56 -2.04 -4.72
N LEU A 217 -13.32 -0.95 -4.63
CA LEU A 217 -13.34 -0.08 -3.45
C LEU A 217 -13.81 -0.83 -2.18
N ARG A 218 -14.77 -1.76 -2.33
CA ARG A 218 -15.20 -2.60 -1.21
C ARG A 218 -14.08 -3.49 -0.69
N VAL A 219 -13.28 -4.07 -1.59
CA VAL A 219 -12.11 -4.87 -1.20
C VAL A 219 -11.07 -4.02 -0.47
N ILE A 220 -10.79 -2.81 -0.97
CA ILE A 220 -9.81 -1.93 -0.33
C ILE A 220 -10.31 -1.49 1.06
N ARG A 221 -11.63 -1.20 1.23
CA ARG A 221 -12.23 -0.92 2.54
C ARG A 221 -12.04 -2.10 3.51
N GLN A 222 -12.30 -3.33 3.06
CA GLN A 222 -12.09 -4.52 3.89
C GLN A 222 -10.62 -4.64 4.35
N LEU A 223 -9.66 -4.36 3.48
CA LEU A 223 -8.25 -4.36 3.84
C LEU A 223 -7.90 -3.26 4.86
N ALA A 224 -8.54 -2.08 4.77
CA ALA A 224 -8.39 -1.02 5.76
C ALA A 224 -8.96 -1.45 7.12
N ASP A 225 -10.14 -2.06 7.15
CA ASP A 225 -10.77 -2.61 8.37
C ASP A 225 -9.89 -3.69 9.03
N GLU A 226 -9.10 -4.42 8.23
CA GLU A 226 -8.09 -5.38 8.68
C GLU A 226 -6.75 -4.71 9.08
N HIS A 227 -6.69 -3.39 9.16
CA HIS A 227 -5.51 -2.57 9.49
C HIS A 227 -4.31 -2.80 8.56
N MET A 228 -4.56 -3.07 7.27
CA MET A 228 -3.50 -3.11 6.26
C MET A 228 -2.94 -1.70 6.02
N THR A 229 -1.63 -1.55 6.13
CA THR A 229 -0.95 -0.29 5.77
C THR A 229 -1.01 -0.09 4.26
N MET A 230 -1.54 1.04 3.82
CA MET A 230 -1.78 1.29 2.39
C MET A 230 -1.37 2.69 1.95
N VAL A 231 -0.84 2.79 0.73
CA VAL A 231 -0.65 4.05 0.01
C VAL A 231 -1.43 3.96 -1.30
N ILE A 232 -2.40 4.84 -1.48
CA ILE A 232 -3.37 4.78 -2.58
C ILE A 232 -3.28 6.05 -3.42
N VAL A 233 -2.79 5.95 -4.65
CA VAL A 233 -2.95 7.01 -5.64
C VAL A 233 -4.33 6.87 -6.24
N THR A 234 -5.19 7.90 -6.14
CA THR A 234 -6.56 7.84 -6.60
C THR A 234 -7.08 9.18 -7.11
N HIS A 235 -8.06 9.10 -8.01
CA HIS A 235 -8.89 10.22 -8.45
C HIS A 235 -10.30 10.20 -7.81
N GLU A 236 -10.61 9.17 -7.01
CA GLU A 236 -11.88 9.02 -6.31
C GLU A 236 -11.87 9.83 -5.01
N MET A 237 -12.30 11.09 -5.09
CA MET A 237 -12.24 12.03 -3.95
C MET A 237 -13.08 11.58 -2.77
N GLN A 238 -14.29 11.05 -3.05
CA GLN A 238 -15.18 10.57 -2.01
C GLN A 238 -14.57 9.37 -1.26
N PHE A 239 -13.96 8.45 -2.01
CA PHE A 239 -13.27 7.32 -1.44
C PHE A 239 -12.07 7.75 -0.58
N ALA A 240 -11.22 8.67 -1.08
CA ALA A 240 -10.11 9.21 -0.31
C ALA A 240 -10.59 9.86 0.99
N LYS A 241 -11.71 10.62 0.94
CA LYS A 241 -12.30 11.27 2.11
C LYS A 241 -12.83 10.29 3.16
N GLU A 242 -13.43 9.17 2.72
CA GLU A 242 -14.09 8.22 3.62
C GLU A 242 -13.15 7.17 4.21
N LEU A 243 -12.08 6.83 3.51
CA LEU A 243 -11.24 5.69 3.86
C LEU A 243 -9.89 6.07 4.46
N SER A 244 -9.35 7.23 4.11
CA SER A 244 -7.98 7.55 4.48
C SER A 244 -7.88 8.09 5.90
N ASP A 245 -6.80 7.71 6.59
CA ASP A 245 -6.39 8.36 7.83
C ASP A 245 -5.72 9.70 7.51
N ARG A 246 -5.01 9.76 6.37
CA ARG A 246 -4.31 10.95 5.91
C ARG A 246 -4.38 11.10 4.39
N VAL A 247 -4.50 12.33 3.93
CA VAL A 247 -4.58 12.69 2.53
C VAL A 247 -3.45 13.65 2.19
N ILE A 248 -2.75 13.36 1.09
CA ILE A 248 -1.66 14.18 0.54
C ILE A 248 -2.10 14.72 -0.81
N PHE A 249 -2.18 16.04 -0.95
CA PHE A 249 -2.44 16.70 -2.22
C PHE A 249 -1.13 17.10 -2.90
N MET A 250 -0.88 16.52 -4.07
CA MET A 250 0.31 16.79 -4.88
C MET A 250 -0.02 17.62 -6.12
N GLU A 251 0.80 18.62 -6.40
CA GLU A 251 0.78 19.37 -7.65
C GLU A 251 2.19 19.79 -8.10
N LYS A 252 2.45 19.68 -9.39
CA LYS A 252 3.73 20.12 -10.04
C LYS A 252 4.97 19.58 -9.34
N GLY A 253 4.91 18.35 -8.84
CA GLY A 253 6.02 17.67 -8.18
C GLY A 253 6.29 18.09 -6.74
N LEU A 254 5.32 18.71 -6.07
CA LEU A 254 5.39 19.15 -4.68
C LEU A 254 4.16 18.68 -3.91
N VAL A 255 4.30 18.48 -2.59
CA VAL A 255 3.17 18.37 -1.65
C VAL A 255 2.68 19.78 -1.35
N CYS A 256 1.42 20.06 -1.68
CA CYS A 256 0.81 21.38 -1.47
C CYS A 256 -0.05 21.44 -0.20
N GLN A 257 -0.60 20.34 0.21
CA GLN A 257 -1.35 20.17 1.46
C GLN A 257 -1.33 18.71 1.89
N GLU A 258 -1.25 18.48 3.19
CA GLU A 258 -1.29 17.18 3.84
C GLU A 258 -2.03 17.33 5.16
N GLY A 259 -2.81 16.32 5.53
CA GLY A 259 -3.56 16.30 6.79
C GLY A 259 -4.62 15.21 6.79
N THR A 260 -5.47 15.21 7.83
CA THR A 260 -6.65 14.36 7.88
C THR A 260 -7.61 14.69 6.74
N PRO A 261 -8.53 13.77 6.37
CA PRO A 261 -9.57 14.08 5.40
C PRO A 261 -10.35 15.35 5.74
N GLU A 262 -10.66 15.60 7.02
CA GLU A 262 -11.35 16.79 7.47
C GLU A 262 -10.54 18.07 7.22
N GLU A 263 -9.23 18.03 7.42
CA GLU A 263 -8.36 19.18 7.16
C GLU A 263 -8.21 19.46 5.67
N VAL A 264 -8.03 18.40 4.84
CA VAL A 264 -7.79 18.57 3.41
C VAL A 264 -9.08 18.89 2.63
N PHE A 265 -10.21 18.25 2.96
CA PHE A 265 -11.48 18.46 2.27
C PHE A 265 -12.39 19.50 2.94
N GLY A 266 -12.30 19.67 4.26
CA GLY A 266 -13.12 20.60 5.03
C GLY A 266 -12.51 22.00 5.16
N ASN A 267 -11.17 22.09 5.19
CA ASN A 267 -10.42 23.35 5.26
C ASN A 267 -9.30 23.40 4.21
N PRO A 268 -9.65 23.25 2.92
CA PRO A 268 -8.66 23.21 1.86
C PRO A 268 -7.99 24.57 1.65
N ASN A 269 -6.70 24.58 1.34
CA ASN A 269 -6.04 25.78 0.83
C ASN A 269 -6.66 26.21 -0.53
N ALA A 270 -6.37 27.43 -0.99
CA ALA A 270 -6.98 27.97 -2.19
C ALA A 270 -6.85 27.07 -3.42
N ARG A 271 -5.69 26.39 -3.56
CA ARG A 271 -5.41 25.52 -4.71
C ARG A 271 -6.14 24.18 -4.62
N VAL A 272 -6.17 23.56 -3.45
CA VAL A 272 -6.93 22.33 -3.19
C VAL A 272 -8.43 22.58 -3.37
N LYS A 273 -8.94 23.71 -2.88
CA LYS A 273 -10.33 24.13 -3.07
C LYS A 273 -10.72 24.24 -4.54
N GLU A 274 -9.86 24.87 -5.35
CA GLU A 274 -10.07 24.97 -6.80
C GLU A 274 -10.10 23.58 -7.47
N PHE A 275 -9.18 22.69 -7.10
CA PHE A 275 -9.11 21.32 -7.64
C PHE A 275 -10.35 20.50 -7.26
N ILE A 276 -10.70 20.47 -5.98
CA ILE A 276 -11.87 19.72 -5.47
C ILE A 276 -13.15 20.26 -6.12
N GLY A 277 -13.30 21.58 -6.22
CA GLY A 277 -14.47 22.22 -6.84
C GLY A 277 -14.66 21.84 -8.32
N ARG A 278 -13.58 21.57 -9.05
CA ARG A 278 -13.65 21.08 -10.43
C ARG A 278 -14.01 19.60 -10.54
N VAL A 279 -13.51 18.78 -9.61
CA VAL A 279 -13.67 17.30 -9.66
C VAL A 279 -15.00 16.85 -9.06
N MET A 280 -15.50 17.53 -8.03
CA MET A 280 -16.76 17.18 -7.35
C MET A 280 -18.00 17.87 -7.93
N GLN A 281 -17.87 18.73 -8.95
CA GLN A 281 -18.99 19.39 -9.65
C GLN A 281 -19.46 18.64 -10.92
N VAL A 282 -19.00 17.40 -11.13
CA VAL A 282 -19.45 16.55 -12.25
C VAL A 282 -20.47 15.54 -11.77
#